data_d6f90bdaa3bfa3662c0880164414652b
#
_entry.id   d6f90bdaa3bfa3662c0880164414652b
#
_cell.length_a   1.000
_cell.length_b   1.000
_cell.length_c   1.000
_cell.angle_alpha   90.00
_cell.angle_beta   90.00
_cell.angle_gamma   90.00
#
_symmetry.space_group_name_H-M   'P 1'
#
loop_
_entity.id
_entity.type
_entity.pdbx_description
1 polymer ?
#
loop_
_entity_poly.entity_id
_entity_poly.type
_entity_poly.pdbx_seq_one_letter_code
_entity_poly.pdbx_strand_id
1 'polypeptide(L)'
;MKQNMSLSVVMCTYNGASRHLAEQLQSIFSQTLLPAELIVQDDGSTDNTMDLLHDYAAKTPEGMEMRIFRNEKQMGINANFFSAMRRAKGDLIAVSDQDDIWMPTKLEEQAAAMADPHMMMCVCRSVPFSESGAEVRYDPRRPNCNLIRLFYASMMGHCQMLRRTLLDYIPSETEHPDIYRRTCYDVMTATAAAALDAICLIDRVLVRQRRYAEAATYVGVDAHRVRQADNALYMVWYGMCHWHKVKPWMRQHFAARLTFIEWVQ
;
A
#
# COMPACT_ATOMS: atom_id res chain seq x y z
N MET A 1 -31.78 -0.81 -3.25
CA MET A 1 -30.89 -1.00 -4.41
C MET A 1 -29.46 -0.96 -3.88
N LYS A 2 -28.64 -2.00 -4.09
CA LYS A 2 -27.20 -1.93 -3.78
C LYS A 2 -26.60 -0.87 -4.70
N GLN A 3 -26.10 0.21 -4.14
CA GLN A 3 -25.36 1.20 -4.90
C GLN A 3 -24.10 0.51 -5.45
N ASN A 4 -23.99 0.41 -6.75
CA ASN A 4 -22.84 -0.23 -7.39
C ASN A 4 -21.70 0.79 -7.32
N MET A 5 -20.84 0.67 -6.29
CA MET A 5 -19.70 1.57 -6.09
C MET A 5 -18.71 1.39 -7.24
N SER A 6 -18.29 2.49 -7.84
CA SER A 6 -17.26 2.49 -8.86
C SER A 6 -15.89 2.23 -8.24
N LEU A 7 -15.04 1.47 -8.95
CA LEU A 7 -13.75 1.02 -8.46
C LEU A 7 -12.62 1.53 -9.34
N SER A 8 -11.64 2.18 -8.73
CA SER A 8 -10.36 2.54 -9.34
C SER A 8 -9.25 1.65 -8.79
N VAL A 9 -8.30 1.27 -9.62
CA VAL A 9 -7.00 0.77 -9.17
C VAL A 9 -5.97 1.87 -9.38
N VAL A 10 -5.09 2.10 -8.40
CA VAL A 10 -3.94 2.99 -8.53
C VAL A 10 -2.66 2.19 -8.42
N MET A 11 -1.74 2.39 -9.36
CA MET A 11 -0.43 1.75 -9.41
C MET A 11 0.64 2.82 -9.56
N CYS A 12 1.72 2.70 -8.79
CA CYS A 12 2.91 3.52 -8.97
C CYS A 12 4.03 2.69 -9.57
N THR A 13 4.74 3.27 -10.55
CA THR A 13 5.85 2.59 -11.24
C THR A 13 7.14 3.42 -11.18
N TYR A 14 8.26 2.70 -11.11
CA TYR A 14 9.60 3.23 -11.32
C TYR A 14 10.54 2.12 -11.77
N ASN A 15 11.04 2.20 -13.02
CA ASN A 15 11.93 1.21 -13.64
C ASN A 15 11.39 -0.23 -13.50
N GLY A 16 10.12 -0.42 -13.88
CA GLY A 16 9.40 -1.68 -13.68
C GLY A 16 9.45 -2.64 -14.86
N ALA A 17 9.88 -2.19 -16.06
CA ALA A 17 9.82 -3.00 -17.28
C ALA A 17 10.70 -4.25 -17.24
N SER A 18 11.88 -4.12 -16.66
CA SER A 18 12.83 -5.24 -16.48
C SER A 18 12.51 -6.08 -15.23
N ARG A 19 11.44 -5.77 -14.52
CA ARG A 19 10.99 -6.42 -13.29
C ARG A 19 9.66 -7.12 -13.55
N HIS A 20 8.71 -7.09 -12.76
CA HIS A 20 7.51 -7.93 -12.87
C HIS A 20 6.23 -7.15 -13.22
N LEU A 21 6.35 -5.94 -13.77
CA LEU A 21 5.23 -5.07 -14.10
C LEU A 21 4.21 -5.74 -15.04
N ALA A 22 4.68 -6.51 -16.02
CA ALA A 22 3.79 -7.22 -16.94
C ALA A 22 2.89 -8.23 -16.22
N GLU A 23 3.42 -9.00 -15.26
CA GLU A 23 2.65 -9.98 -14.48
C GLU A 23 1.65 -9.29 -13.56
N GLN A 24 2.04 -8.17 -12.93
CA GLN A 24 1.13 -7.40 -12.09
C GLN A 24 -0.02 -6.82 -12.91
N LEU A 25 0.24 -6.22 -14.07
CA LEU A 25 -0.80 -5.70 -14.98
C LEU A 25 -1.74 -6.82 -15.43
N GLN A 26 -1.19 -7.98 -15.82
CA GLN A 26 -1.99 -9.14 -16.20
C GLN A 26 -2.88 -9.63 -15.04
N SER A 27 -2.38 -9.62 -13.80
CA SER A 27 -3.16 -10.02 -12.63
C SER A 27 -4.34 -9.07 -12.34
N ILE A 28 -4.19 -7.78 -12.67
CA ILE A 28 -5.27 -6.79 -12.57
C ILE A 28 -6.28 -6.99 -13.71
N PHE A 29 -5.83 -7.22 -14.94
CA PHE A 29 -6.71 -7.44 -16.10
C PHE A 29 -7.50 -8.76 -16.02
N SER A 30 -7.05 -9.68 -15.17
CA SER A 30 -7.70 -11.00 -14.96
C SER A 30 -8.59 -11.04 -13.71
N GLN A 31 -8.93 -9.90 -13.11
CA GLN A 31 -9.82 -9.87 -11.95
C GLN A 31 -11.25 -10.24 -12.32
N THR A 32 -11.94 -10.99 -11.44
CA THR A 32 -13.37 -11.35 -11.60
C THR A 32 -14.29 -10.13 -11.57
N LEU A 33 -13.91 -9.10 -10.82
CA LEU A 33 -14.49 -7.77 -10.84
C LEU A 33 -13.47 -6.80 -11.46
N LEU A 34 -13.67 -6.41 -12.72
CA LEU A 34 -12.81 -5.41 -13.35
C LEU A 34 -13.04 -4.03 -12.74
N PRO A 35 -11.97 -3.25 -12.49
CA PRO A 35 -12.11 -1.86 -12.09
C PRO A 35 -12.61 -1.02 -13.27
N ALA A 36 -13.30 0.08 -12.99
CA ALA A 36 -13.69 1.04 -14.04
C ALA A 36 -12.46 1.76 -14.63
N GLU A 37 -11.40 1.94 -13.82
CA GLU A 37 -10.15 2.53 -14.28
C GLU A 37 -8.92 1.96 -13.56
N LEU A 38 -7.80 1.92 -14.27
CA LEU A 38 -6.45 1.75 -13.73
C LEU A 38 -5.67 3.04 -13.96
N ILE A 39 -5.27 3.68 -12.88
CA ILE A 39 -4.41 4.86 -12.92
C ILE A 39 -2.98 4.40 -12.63
N VAL A 40 -2.10 4.61 -13.60
CA VAL A 40 -0.67 4.36 -13.43
C VAL A 40 0.05 5.70 -13.33
N GLN A 41 0.79 5.89 -12.25
CA GLN A 41 1.62 7.06 -12.02
C GLN A 41 3.09 6.65 -12.04
N ASP A 42 3.80 6.98 -13.11
CA ASP A 42 5.23 6.68 -13.27
C ASP A 42 6.08 7.80 -12.65
N ASP A 43 7.05 7.41 -11.83
CA ASP A 43 7.92 8.34 -11.09
C ASP A 43 9.21 8.69 -11.85
N GLY A 44 9.10 8.85 -13.17
CA GLY A 44 10.22 9.26 -14.04
C GLY A 44 11.13 8.09 -14.43
N SER A 45 10.56 6.93 -14.78
CA SER A 45 11.31 5.77 -15.26
C SER A 45 12.24 6.11 -16.41
N THR A 46 13.41 5.48 -16.42
CA THR A 46 14.45 5.65 -17.45
C THR A 46 14.67 4.40 -18.31
N ASP A 47 13.98 3.31 -17.96
CA ASP A 47 13.95 2.07 -18.75
C ASP A 47 12.71 2.01 -19.67
N ASN A 48 12.40 0.86 -20.25
CA ASN A 48 11.27 0.68 -21.16
C ASN A 48 9.90 0.59 -20.45
N THR A 49 9.78 1.08 -19.21
CA THR A 49 8.51 1.03 -18.43
C THR A 49 7.37 1.73 -19.17
N MET A 50 7.62 2.90 -19.74
CA MET A 50 6.58 3.64 -20.45
C MET A 50 6.10 2.92 -21.70
N ASP A 51 6.98 2.31 -22.46
CA ASP A 51 6.62 1.53 -23.66
C ASP A 51 5.76 0.32 -23.28
N LEU A 52 6.14 -0.40 -22.22
CA LEU A 52 5.36 -1.52 -21.69
C LEU A 52 3.97 -1.07 -21.24
N LEU A 53 3.86 0.06 -20.54
CA LEU A 53 2.58 0.61 -20.09
C LEU A 53 1.67 0.97 -21.27
N HIS A 54 2.20 1.59 -22.34
CA HIS A 54 1.44 1.90 -23.55
C HIS A 54 0.98 0.65 -24.29
N ASP A 55 1.82 -0.39 -24.35
CA ASP A 55 1.46 -1.68 -24.93
C ASP A 55 0.29 -2.36 -24.16
N TYR A 56 0.28 -2.23 -22.83
CA TYR A 56 -0.81 -2.74 -22.01
C TYR A 56 -2.07 -1.86 -22.11
N ALA A 57 -1.93 -0.55 -22.24
CA ALA A 57 -3.07 0.34 -22.44
C ALA A 57 -3.85 -0.01 -23.73
N ALA A 58 -3.15 -0.42 -24.80
CA ALA A 58 -3.77 -0.89 -26.04
C ALA A 58 -4.52 -2.24 -25.89
N LYS A 59 -4.27 -2.98 -24.80
CA LYS A 59 -4.87 -4.31 -24.51
C LYS A 59 -5.81 -4.27 -23.32
N THR A 60 -6.18 -3.06 -22.85
CA THR A 60 -7.08 -2.88 -21.69
C THR A 60 -8.42 -3.59 -21.94
N PRO A 61 -8.92 -4.40 -20.99
CA PRO A 61 -10.20 -5.07 -21.10
C PRO A 61 -11.36 -4.10 -21.38
N GLU A 62 -12.37 -4.57 -22.11
CA GLU A 62 -13.59 -3.80 -22.35
C GLU A 62 -14.25 -3.38 -21.03
N GLY A 63 -14.71 -2.14 -20.95
CA GLY A 63 -15.33 -1.57 -19.75
C GLY A 63 -14.35 -1.00 -18.70
N MET A 64 -13.04 -1.08 -18.97
CA MET A 64 -12.00 -0.51 -18.12
C MET A 64 -11.22 0.57 -18.87
N GLU A 65 -10.88 1.69 -18.22
CA GLU A 65 -10.00 2.73 -18.75
C GLU A 65 -8.61 2.63 -18.11
N MET A 66 -7.53 2.58 -18.88
CA MET A 66 -6.16 2.70 -18.37
C MET A 66 -5.62 4.11 -18.64
N ARG A 67 -5.26 4.82 -17.57
CA ARG A 67 -4.77 6.20 -17.61
C ARG A 67 -3.34 6.25 -17.08
N ILE A 68 -2.40 6.68 -17.91
CA ILE A 68 -0.97 6.72 -17.59
C ILE A 68 -0.54 8.17 -17.42
N PHE A 69 0.13 8.44 -16.31
CA PHE A 69 0.73 9.74 -15.99
C PHE A 69 2.20 9.52 -15.68
N ARG A 70 3.04 10.46 -16.10
CA ARG A 70 4.47 10.43 -15.84
C ARG A 70 4.90 11.71 -15.15
N ASN A 71 5.70 11.58 -14.11
CA ASN A 71 6.32 12.71 -13.44
C ASN A 71 7.51 13.22 -14.26
N GLU A 72 7.67 14.52 -14.38
CA GLU A 72 8.86 15.13 -15.00
C GLU A 72 10.13 14.88 -14.19
N LYS A 73 9.96 14.77 -12.87
CA LYS A 73 11.02 14.48 -11.90
C LYS A 73 10.50 13.46 -10.90
N GLN A 74 11.40 12.65 -10.38
CA GLN A 74 11.08 11.71 -9.31
C GLN A 74 10.54 12.46 -8.09
N MET A 75 9.32 12.12 -7.68
CA MET A 75 8.63 12.74 -6.54
C MET A 75 8.76 11.92 -5.26
N GLY A 76 9.13 10.65 -5.39
CA GLY A 76 9.20 9.70 -4.28
C GLY A 76 7.86 9.04 -3.98
N ILE A 77 7.92 7.99 -3.17
CA ILE A 77 6.81 7.04 -2.97
C ILE A 77 5.53 7.73 -2.51
N ASN A 78 5.59 8.54 -1.46
CA ASN A 78 4.39 9.18 -0.89
C ASN A 78 3.69 10.09 -1.90
N ALA A 79 4.44 11.03 -2.47
CA ALA A 79 3.88 12.01 -3.41
C ALA A 79 3.33 11.33 -4.66
N ASN A 80 4.01 10.26 -5.14
CA ASN A 80 3.59 9.50 -6.30
C ASN A 80 2.26 8.78 -6.06
N PHE A 81 2.13 8.03 -4.93
CA PHE A 81 0.89 7.34 -4.58
C PHE A 81 -0.27 8.30 -4.32
N PHE A 82 -0.07 9.37 -3.55
CA PHE A 82 -1.14 10.33 -3.32
C PHE A 82 -1.54 11.09 -4.59
N SER A 83 -0.61 11.38 -5.50
CA SER A 83 -0.94 11.94 -6.82
C SER A 83 -1.85 11.00 -7.60
N ALA A 84 -1.53 9.70 -7.66
CA ALA A 84 -2.36 8.69 -8.30
C ALA A 84 -3.74 8.57 -7.65
N MET A 85 -3.81 8.48 -6.32
CA MET A 85 -5.08 8.36 -5.59
C MET A 85 -5.99 9.57 -5.79
N ARG A 86 -5.46 10.80 -5.80
CA ARG A 86 -6.24 12.02 -6.04
C ARG A 86 -6.76 12.12 -7.48
N ARG A 87 -6.19 11.41 -8.44
CA ARG A 87 -6.67 11.31 -9.83
C ARG A 87 -7.79 10.28 -10.00
N ALA A 88 -7.98 9.39 -9.02
CA ALA A 88 -9.01 8.37 -9.04
C ALA A 88 -10.41 8.98 -8.99
N LYS A 89 -11.30 8.46 -9.84
CA LYS A 89 -12.70 8.89 -9.93
C LYS A 89 -13.65 7.93 -9.20
N GLY A 90 -13.21 6.69 -8.99
CA GLY A 90 -14.03 5.66 -8.33
C GLY A 90 -14.32 5.98 -6.86
N ASP A 91 -15.43 5.44 -6.36
CA ASP A 91 -15.82 5.53 -4.95
C ASP A 91 -14.84 4.76 -4.06
N LEU A 92 -14.29 3.67 -4.59
CA LEU A 92 -13.28 2.82 -3.98
C LEU A 92 -11.97 2.90 -4.75
N ILE A 93 -10.85 2.85 -4.04
CA ILE A 93 -9.50 2.86 -4.60
C ILE A 93 -8.75 1.65 -4.05
N ALA A 94 -8.36 0.71 -4.91
CA ALA A 94 -7.43 -0.36 -4.58
C ALA A 94 -6.00 0.06 -4.93
N VAL A 95 -5.07 -0.18 -4.02
CA VAL A 95 -3.66 0.22 -4.18
C VAL A 95 -2.83 -0.95 -4.66
N SER A 96 -1.98 -0.71 -5.65
CA SER A 96 -1.11 -1.71 -6.28
C SER A 96 0.34 -1.27 -6.28
N ASP A 97 1.24 -2.15 -5.84
CA ASP A 97 2.64 -2.09 -6.19
C ASP A 97 2.83 -2.60 -7.64
N GLN A 98 4.02 -2.40 -8.24
CA GLN A 98 4.26 -2.72 -9.65
C GLN A 98 4.70 -4.18 -9.91
N ASP A 99 4.93 -4.97 -8.85
CA ASP A 99 5.74 -6.19 -8.90
C ASP A 99 5.14 -7.40 -8.14
N ASP A 100 3.90 -7.28 -7.69
CA ASP A 100 3.17 -8.35 -7.01
C ASP A 100 2.33 -9.18 -7.99
N ILE A 101 1.58 -10.15 -7.45
CA ILE A 101 0.55 -10.87 -8.20
C ILE A 101 -0.75 -10.88 -7.37
N TRP A 102 -1.82 -10.33 -7.93
CA TRP A 102 -3.13 -10.36 -7.28
C TRP A 102 -3.88 -11.66 -7.56
N MET A 103 -4.56 -12.19 -6.56
CA MET A 103 -5.49 -13.30 -6.74
C MET A 103 -6.72 -12.83 -7.51
N PRO A 104 -7.32 -13.67 -8.37
CA PRO A 104 -8.40 -13.25 -9.28
C PRO A 104 -9.62 -12.62 -8.61
N THR A 105 -9.91 -12.97 -7.36
CA THR A 105 -11.09 -12.50 -6.61
C THR A 105 -10.80 -11.31 -5.69
N LYS A 106 -9.57 -10.73 -5.74
CA LYS A 106 -9.17 -9.68 -4.78
C LYS A 106 -10.10 -8.48 -4.80
N LEU A 107 -10.38 -7.92 -5.97
CA LEU A 107 -11.20 -6.72 -6.08
C LEU A 107 -12.66 -7.00 -5.72
N GLU A 108 -13.21 -8.13 -6.13
CA GLU A 108 -14.57 -8.54 -5.80
C GLU A 108 -14.78 -8.70 -4.29
N GLU A 109 -13.87 -9.40 -3.61
CA GLU A 109 -13.97 -9.65 -2.17
C GLU A 109 -13.79 -8.37 -1.36
N GLN A 110 -12.83 -7.51 -1.75
CA GLN A 110 -12.63 -6.23 -1.06
C GLN A 110 -13.80 -5.27 -1.29
N ALA A 111 -14.33 -5.18 -2.51
CA ALA A 111 -15.51 -4.35 -2.79
C ALA A 111 -16.75 -4.84 -2.02
N ALA A 112 -16.93 -6.16 -1.88
CA ALA A 112 -18.01 -6.73 -1.07
C ALA A 112 -17.86 -6.37 0.42
N ALA A 113 -16.64 -6.40 0.97
CA ALA A 113 -16.36 -6.00 2.35
C ALA A 113 -16.58 -4.50 2.59
N MET A 114 -16.39 -3.67 1.57
CA MET A 114 -16.64 -2.23 1.61
C MET A 114 -18.11 -1.84 1.39
N ALA A 115 -19.03 -2.80 1.31
CA ALA A 115 -20.48 -2.53 1.19
C ALA A 115 -21.05 -1.84 2.45
N ASP A 116 -20.44 -2.02 3.62
CA ASP A 116 -20.76 -1.25 4.82
C ASP A 116 -20.28 0.21 4.64
N PRO A 117 -21.20 1.19 4.67
CA PRO A 117 -20.84 2.59 4.45
C PRO A 117 -19.95 3.18 5.56
N HIS A 118 -19.89 2.57 6.73
CA HIS A 118 -19.01 2.98 7.83
C HIS A 118 -17.56 2.59 7.58
N MET A 119 -17.30 1.57 6.76
CA MET A 119 -15.93 1.13 6.46
C MET A 119 -15.25 2.11 5.51
N MET A 120 -14.14 2.67 5.94
CA MET A 120 -13.30 3.56 5.13
C MET A 120 -12.14 2.83 4.48
N MET A 121 -11.77 1.66 4.99
CA MET A 121 -10.71 0.82 4.44
C MET A 121 -11.02 -0.66 4.64
N CYS A 122 -10.68 -1.44 3.61
CA CYS A 122 -10.58 -2.90 3.68
C CYS A 122 -9.14 -3.31 3.45
N VAL A 123 -8.64 -4.26 4.25
CA VAL A 123 -7.33 -4.87 4.04
C VAL A 123 -7.47 -6.38 3.87
N CYS A 124 -6.66 -6.96 3.01
CA CYS A 124 -6.52 -8.41 2.85
C CYS A 124 -5.14 -8.86 3.36
N ARG A 125 -4.88 -10.17 3.29
CA ARG A 125 -3.54 -10.72 3.57
C ARG A 125 -2.73 -10.84 2.29
N SER A 126 -1.41 -10.75 2.43
CA SER A 126 -0.45 -11.15 1.40
C SER A 126 0.45 -12.27 1.90
N VAL A 127 0.97 -13.07 0.98
CA VAL A 127 1.99 -14.06 1.24
C VAL A 127 3.24 -13.72 0.41
N PRO A 128 4.42 -13.63 1.04
CA PRO A 128 5.64 -13.39 0.30
C PRO A 128 6.09 -14.64 -0.45
N PHE A 129 6.69 -14.44 -1.63
CA PHE A 129 7.36 -15.50 -2.39
C PHE A 129 8.62 -14.96 -3.07
N SER A 130 9.54 -15.86 -3.40
CA SER A 130 10.73 -15.57 -4.18
C SER A 130 10.83 -16.53 -5.37
N GLU A 131 11.21 -16.03 -6.54
CA GLU A 131 11.45 -16.85 -7.73
C GLU A 131 12.76 -17.62 -7.68
N SER A 132 13.72 -17.16 -6.88
CA SER A 132 14.99 -17.86 -6.68
C SER A 132 14.85 -19.16 -5.89
N GLY A 133 13.64 -19.48 -5.39
CA GLY A 133 13.40 -20.61 -4.51
C GLY A 133 13.92 -20.40 -3.08
N ALA A 134 14.43 -19.22 -2.76
CA ALA A 134 14.83 -18.87 -1.41
C ALA A 134 13.61 -18.90 -0.49
N GLU A 135 13.77 -19.47 0.71
CA GLU A 135 12.73 -19.47 1.73
C GLU A 135 12.44 -18.01 2.13
N VAL A 136 11.18 -17.60 1.98
CA VAL A 136 10.73 -16.26 2.39
C VAL A 136 9.94 -16.40 3.67
N ARG A 137 10.37 -15.67 4.68
CA ARG A 137 9.71 -15.69 5.99
C ARG A 137 8.32 -15.11 5.90
N TYR A 138 7.35 -15.83 6.44
CA TYR A 138 5.95 -15.43 6.49
C TYR A 138 5.41 -15.52 7.92
N ASP A 139 4.70 -14.45 8.34
CA ASP A 139 3.95 -14.45 9.59
C ASP A 139 2.47 -14.77 9.31
N PRO A 140 1.99 -15.97 9.65
CA PRO A 140 0.62 -16.37 9.38
C PRO A 140 -0.40 -15.76 10.36
N ARG A 141 0.05 -15.04 11.39
CA ARG A 141 -0.86 -14.49 12.40
C ARG A 141 -1.79 -13.46 11.77
N ARG A 142 -3.05 -13.46 12.22
CA ARG A 142 -4.04 -12.48 11.80
C ARG A 142 -3.59 -11.08 12.22
N PRO A 143 -3.50 -10.10 11.31
CA PRO A 143 -3.15 -8.74 11.67
C PRO A 143 -4.26 -8.11 12.53
N ASN A 144 -3.85 -7.37 13.55
CA ASN A 144 -4.75 -6.52 14.31
C ASN A 144 -4.84 -5.15 13.62
N CYS A 145 -6.06 -4.68 13.38
CA CYS A 145 -6.34 -3.43 12.65
C CYS A 145 -6.65 -2.26 13.58
N ASN A 146 -6.40 -2.37 14.89
CA ASN A 146 -6.65 -1.27 15.81
C ASN A 146 -5.55 -0.19 15.75
N LEU A 147 -5.91 1.01 16.20
CA LEU A 147 -5.03 2.17 16.17
C LEU A 147 -3.71 1.94 16.95
N ILE A 148 -3.76 1.25 18.10
CA ILE A 148 -2.58 0.99 18.93
C ILE A 148 -1.54 0.19 18.14
N ARG A 149 -1.97 -0.86 17.42
CA ARG A 149 -1.04 -1.64 16.60
C ARG A 149 -0.42 -0.81 15.49
N LEU A 150 -1.17 0.07 14.88
CA LEU A 150 -0.69 0.89 13.75
C LEU A 150 0.37 1.93 14.14
N PHE A 151 0.54 2.21 15.44
CA PHE A 151 1.71 2.93 15.91
C PHE A 151 3.03 2.19 15.68
N TYR A 152 2.99 0.86 15.61
CA TYR A 152 4.19 0.01 15.56
C TYR A 152 4.37 -0.71 14.23
N ALA A 153 3.31 -0.86 13.45
CA ALA A 153 3.35 -1.56 12.17
C ALA A 153 2.35 -0.94 11.19
N SER A 154 2.65 -1.03 9.89
CA SER A 154 1.73 -0.62 8.83
C SER A 154 0.84 -1.75 8.36
N MET A 155 -0.21 -1.40 7.62
CA MET A 155 -0.91 -2.28 6.69
C MET A 155 -0.31 -2.04 5.31
N MET A 156 0.29 -3.06 4.70
CA MET A 156 0.96 -2.94 3.40
C MET A 156 0.01 -2.35 2.35
N GLY A 157 0.50 -1.38 1.57
CA GLY A 157 -0.28 -0.66 0.59
C GLY A 157 -1.01 -1.56 -0.41
N HIS A 158 -0.31 -2.57 -0.96
CA HIS A 158 -0.88 -3.53 -1.92
C HIS A 158 -2.02 -4.40 -1.35
N CYS A 159 -2.22 -4.40 -0.03
CA CYS A 159 -3.34 -5.06 0.63
C CYS A 159 -4.55 -4.14 0.82
N GLN A 160 -4.41 -2.84 0.62
CA GLN A 160 -5.43 -1.85 0.93
C GLN A 160 -6.40 -1.64 -0.23
N MET A 161 -7.69 -1.54 0.12
CA MET A 161 -8.72 -0.86 -0.66
C MET A 161 -9.37 0.17 0.25
N LEU A 162 -9.45 1.41 -0.19
CA LEU A 162 -9.96 2.52 0.61
C LEU A 162 -11.13 3.20 -0.09
N ARG A 163 -12.03 3.80 0.69
CA ARG A 163 -13.03 4.72 0.20
C ARG A 163 -12.35 6.03 -0.19
N ARG A 164 -12.64 6.57 -1.38
CA ARG A 164 -11.96 7.78 -1.88
C ARG A 164 -12.05 8.96 -0.91
N THR A 165 -13.16 9.08 -0.19
CA THR A 165 -13.34 10.13 0.84
C THR A 165 -12.40 10.00 2.04
N LEU A 166 -11.71 8.87 2.22
CA LEU A 166 -10.66 8.77 3.24
C LEU A 166 -9.50 9.74 2.97
N LEU A 167 -9.29 10.12 1.70
CA LEU A 167 -8.25 11.08 1.33
C LEU A 167 -8.49 12.49 1.89
N ASP A 168 -9.73 12.82 2.24
CA ASP A 168 -10.09 14.09 2.87
C ASP A 168 -9.54 14.20 4.31
N TYR A 169 -9.21 13.05 4.92
CA TYR A 169 -8.57 12.93 6.23
C TYR A 169 -7.04 12.83 6.16
N ILE A 170 -6.44 13.04 4.99
CA ILE A 170 -4.99 13.03 4.82
C ILE A 170 -4.52 14.46 4.55
N PRO A 171 -3.74 15.06 5.44
CA PRO A 171 -3.23 16.43 5.24
C PRO A 171 -2.38 16.50 3.98
N SER A 172 -2.26 17.69 3.41
CA SER A 172 -1.34 17.90 2.30
C SER A 172 0.11 17.95 2.79
N GLU A 173 1.05 17.62 1.92
CA GLU A 173 2.48 17.72 2.23
C GLU A 173 2.90 19.16 2.59
N THR A 174 2.27 20.16 1.97
CA THR A 174 2.53 21.57 2.22
C THR A 174 2.10 22.02 3.61
N GLU A 175 1.01 21.44 4.14
CA GLU A 175 0.50 21.75 5.48
C GLU A 175 1.30 21.02 6.56
N HIS A 176 1.67 19.76 6.30
CA HIS A 176 2.34 18.90 7.28
C HIS A 176 3.54 18.14 6.68
N PRO A 177 4.61 18.82 6.25
CA PRO A 177 5.76 18.19 5.60
C PRO A 177 6.49 17.16 6.48
N ASP A 178 6.43 17.30 7.79
CA ASP A 178 7.07 16.37 8.72
C ASP A 178 6.35 15.01 8.76
N ILE A 179 5.03 14.96 8.57
CA ILE A 179 4.27 13.71 8.45
C ILE A 179 4.75 12.96 7.21
N TYR A 180 4.82 13.63 6.07
CA TYR A 180 5.24 13.03 4.80
C TYR A 180 6.69 12.53 4.82
N ARG A 181 7.60 13.20 5.51
CA ARG A 181 9.00 12.77 5.66
C ARG A 181 9.18 11.56 6.57
N ARG A 182 8.26 11.32 7.51
CA ARG A 182 8.42 10.33 8.58
C ARG A 182 7.45 9.16 8.48
N THR A 183 6.47 9.25 7.61
CA THR A 183 5.38 8.27 7.53
C THR A 183 5.13 7.92 6.07
N CYS A 184 5.06 6.63 5.75
CA CYS A 184 4.72 6.17 4.41
C CYS A 184 3.20 6.32 4.16
N TYR A 185 2.80 6.44 2.90
CA TYR A 185 1.42 6.63 2.49
C TYR A 185 0.47 5.53 3.05
N ASP A 186 0.93 4.29 3.07
CA ASP A 186 0.17 3.13 3.55
C ASP A 186 -0.08 3.17 5.06
N VAL A 187 0.86 3.73 5.81
CA VAL A 187 0.71 4.01 7.24
C VAL A 187 -0.26 5.18 7.45
N MET A 188 -0.18 6.23 6.65
CA MET A 188 -1.08 7.40 6.77
C MET A 188 -2.53 6.98 6.51
N THR A 189 -2.81 6.27 5.42
CA THR A 189 -4.16 5.80 5.08
C THR A 189 -4.72 4.85 6.13
N ALA A 190 -3.90 3.88 6.60
CA ALA A 190 -4.33 2.94 7.62
C ALA A 190 -4.55 3.62 8.99
N THR A 191 -3.70 4.59 9.36
CA THR A 191 -3.87 5.33 10.63
C THR A 191 -5.13 6.19 10.60
N ALA A 192 -5.42 6.87 9.49
CA ALA A 192 -6.64 7.65 9.32
C ALA A 192 -7.90 6.78 9.46
N ALA A 193 -7.95 5.65 8.74
CA ALA A 193 -9.09 4.73 8.83
C ALA A 193 -9.24 4.11 10.23
N ALA A 194 -8.13 3.81 10.92
CA ALA A 194 -8.16 3.27 12.29
C ALA A 194 -8.59 4.32 13.33
N ALA A 195 -8.22 5.60 13.14
CA ALA A 195 -8.67 6.68 13.99
C ALA A 195 -10.19 6.90 13.92
N LEU A 196 -10.78 6.54 12.78
CA LEU A 196 -12.24 6.52 12.55
C LEU A 196 -12.92 5.20 12.95
N ASP A 197 -12.18 4.23 13.49
CA ASP A 197 -12.63 2.85 13.76
C ASP A 197 -13.30 2.18 12.54
N ALA A 198 -12.75 2.39 11.36
CA ALA A 198 -13.38 2.11 10.07
C ALA A 198 -12.52 1.19 9.16
N ILE A 199 -11.81 0.23 9.74
CA ILE A 199 -11.04 -0.79 8.99
C ILE A 199 -11.69 -2.16 9.11
N CYS A 200 -11.98 -2.80 7.98
CA CYS A 200 -12.32 -4.22 7.92
C CYS A 200 -11.16 -5.08 7.39
N LEU A 201 -11.07 -6.30 7.89
CA LEU A 201 -10.06 -7.29 7.49
C LEU A 201 -10.70 -8.49 6.80
N ILE A 202 -10.25 -8.80 5.59
CA ILE A 202 -10.48 -10.09 4.94
C ILE A 202 -9.33 -11.02 5.32
N ASP A 203 -9.60 -12.04 6.13
CA ASP A 203 -8.60 -13.01 6.57
C ASP A 203 -8.32 -14.06 5.48
N ARG A 204 -8.04 -13.59 4.26
CA ARG A 204 -7.67 -14.39 3.09
C ARG A 204 -6.45 -13.80 2.40
N VAL A 205 -5.59 -14.67 1.88
CA VAL A 205 -4.45 -14.28 1.05
C VAL A 205 -4.96 -13.93 -0.34
N LEU A 206 -4.97 -12.65 -0.66
CA LEU A 206 -5.42 -12.12 -1.96
C LEU A 206 -4.29 -11.45 -2.76
N VAL A 207 -3.08 -11.39 -2.19
CA VAL A 207 -1.88 -10.91 -2.86
C VAL A 207 -0.73 -11.88 -2.62
N ARG A 208 0.01 -12.21 -3.67
CA ARG A 208 1.33 -12.82 -3.58
C ARG A 208 2.37 -11.72 -3.72
N GLN A 209 3.06 -11.41 -2.62
CA GLN A 209 4.07 -10.36 -2.56
C GLN A 209 5.41 -10.88 -3.02
N ARG A 210 5.94 -10.30 -4.08
CA ARG A 210 7.25 -10.69 -4.60
C ARG A 210 8.38 -10.12 -3.73
N ARG A 211 9.42 -10.95 -3.50
CA ARG A 211 10.61 -10.57 -2.76
C ARG A 211 11.85 -10.81 -3.61
N TYR A 212 12.58 -9.76 -3.92
CA TYR A 212 13.83 -9.76 -4.67
C TYR A 212 14.77 -8.66 -4.16
N ALA A 213 16.06 -8.80 -4.42
CA ALA A 213 17.11 -7.97 -3.79
C ALA A 213 16.99 -6.46 -4.08
N GLU A 214 16.48 -6.11 -5.26
CA GLU A 214 16.34 -4.73 -5.72
C GLU A 214 14.99 -4.07 -5.32
N ALA A 215 14.12 -4.79 -4.61
CA ALA A 215 12.87 -4.22 -4.13
C ALA A 215 13.13 -3.10 -3.12
N ALA A 216 12.37 -2.01 -3.20
CA ALA A 216 12.55 -0.82 -2.36
C ALA A 216 12.45 -1.13 -0.85
N THR A 217 11.72 -2.17 -0.48
CA THR A 217 11.51 -2.62 0.91
C THR A 217 12.23 -3.92 1.23
N TYR A 218 13.18 -4.36 0.37
CA TYR A 218 13.90 -5.61 0.59
C TYR A 218 14.82 -5.49 1.82
N VAL A 219 14.49 -6.30 2.83
CA VAL A 219 15.40 -6.58 3.93
C VAL A 219 15.99 -7.96 3.65
N GLY A 220 17.29 -8.02 3.36
CA GLY A 220 17.99 -9.25 2.93
C GLY A 220 17.72 -10.44 3.83
N VAL A 221 17.83 -11.65 3.25
CA VAL A 221 17.61 -12.92 3.94
C VAL A 221 18.55 -13.11 5.14
N ASP A 222 19.68 -12.39 5.17
CA ASP A 222 20.60 -12.31 6.32
C ASP A 222 20.02 -11.62 7.57
N ALA A 223 18.75 -11.32 7.58
CA ALA A 223 18.02 -10.77 8.70
C ALA A 223 17.82 -11.76 9.87
N HIS A 224 18.86 -12.50 10.26
CA HIS A 224 18.98 -13.01 11.64
C HIS A 224 18.73 -11.88 12.66
N ARG A 225 19.02 -10.62 12.28
CA ARG A 225 18.69 -9.42 13.07
C ARG A 225 17.19 -9.13 13.15
N VAL A 226 16.39 -9.47 12.14
CA VAL A 226 14.93 -9.25 12.15
C VAL A 226 14.24 -10.25 13.10
N ARG A 227 14.77 -11.46 13.31
CA ARG A 227 14.26 -12.38 14.32
C ARG A 227 14.22 -11.76 15.72
N GLN A 228 15.16 -10.89 16.04
CA GLN A 228 15.23 -10.22 17.35
C GLN A 228 14.26 -9.04 17.43
N ALA A 229 14.04 -8.33 16.32
CA ALA A 229 13.09 -7.21 16.25
C ALA A 229 11.61 -7.65 16.40
N ASP A 230 11.29 -8.90 16.06
CA ASP A 230 9.94 -9.48 16.24
C ASP A 230 9.67 -9.90 17.69
N ASN A 231 10.68 -9.92 18.55
CA ASN A 231 10.50 -10.24 19.96
C ASN A 231 10.23 -8.95 20.74
N ALA A 232 8.99 -8.75 21.17
CA ALA A 232 8.60 -7.57 21.95
C ALA A 232 9.46 -7.37 23.21
N LEU A 233 9.85 -8.45 23.88
CA LEU A 233 10.73 -8.40 25.06
C LEU A 233 12.14 -7.92 24.70
N TYR A 234 12.67 -8.36 23.55
CA TYR A 234 13.95 -7.88 23.05
C TYR A 234 13.89 -6.37 22.70
N MET A 235 12.82 -5.93 22.03
CA MET A 235 12.63 -4.51 21.70
C MET A 235 12.52 -3.64 22.94
N VAL A 236 11.82 -4.10 23.97
CA VAL A 236 11.74 -3.41 25.26
C VAL A 236 13.13 -3.37 25.92
N TRP A 237 13.83 -4.51 26.02
CA TRP A 237 15.16 -4.59 26.58
C TRP A 237 16.16 -3.71 25.80
N TYR A 238 16.18 -3.78 24.48
CA TYR A 238 17.03 -2.94 23.64
C TYR A 238 16.72 -1.45 23.84
N GLY A 239 15.46 -1.09 23.90
CA GLY A 239 15.01 0.29 24.17
C GLY A 239 15.49 0.79 25.54
N MET A 240 15.44 -0.06 26.57
CA MET A 240 15.96 0.28 27.91
C MET A 240 17.48 0.47 27.91
N CYS A 241 18.22 -0.46 27.31
CA CYS A 241 19.69 -0.38 27.26
C CYS A 241 20.22 0.77 26.41
N HIS A 242 19.47 1.17 25.38
CA HIS A 242 19.88 2.21 24.41
C HIS A 242 18.97 3.44 24.48
N TRP A 243 18.34 3.70 25.61
CA TRP A 243 17.34 4.77 25.78
C TRP A 243 17.81 6.14 25.31
N HIS A 244 19.07 6.49 25.56
CA HIS A 244 19.65 7.75 25.12
C HIS A 244 19.67 7.92 23.59
N LYS A 245 19.73 6.82 22.81
CA LYS A 245 19.69 6.82 21.33
C LYS A 245 18.27 6.71 20.81
N VAL A 246 17.44 5.90 21.45
CA VAL A 246 16.09 5.56 21.00
C VAL A 246 15.09 6.66 21.36
N LYS A 247 15.22 7.31 22.51
CA LYS A 247 14.30 8.33 23.00
C LYS A 247 14.10 9.53 22.06
N PRO A 248 15.13 10.16 21.45
CA PRO A 248 14.92 11.24 20.50
C PRO A 248 14.15 10.80 19.26
N TRP A 249 14.49 9.61 18.72
CA TRP A 249 13.79 9.02 17.59
C TRP A 249 12.34 8.72 17.91
N MET A 250 12.05 8.06 19.02
CA MET A 250 10.68 7.75 19.47
C MET A 250 9.87 9.03 19.65
N ARG A 251 10.43 10.05 20.33
CA ARG A 251 9.71 11.32 20.53
C ARG A 251 9.28 11.94 19.20
N GLN A 252 10.17 11.99 18.22
CA GLN A 252 9.86 12.57 16.93
C GLN A 252 8.86 11.72 16.14
N HIS A 253 9.02 10.40 16.16
CA HIS A 253 8.15 9.45 15.46
C HIS A 253 6.71 9.47 16.03
N PHE A 254 6.59 9.43 17.36
CA PHE A 254 5.28 9.47 18.00
C PHE A 254 4.63 10.84 17.94
N ALA A 255 5.40 11.93 18.05
CA ALA A 255 4.86 13.27 17.91
C ALA A 255 4.20 13.47 16.55
N ALA A 256 4.88 13.09 15.45
CA ALA A 256 4.29 13.21 14.11
C ALA A 256 2.99 12.40 13.95
N ARG A 257 2.92 11.20 14.54
CA ARG A 257 1.71 10.37 14.50
C ARG A 257 0.58 10.90 15.37
N LEU A 258 0.90 11.44 16.55
CA LEU A 258 -0.10 12.08 17.41
C LEU A 258 -0.70 13.31 16.74
N THR A 259 0.13 14.19 16.18
CA THR A 259 -0.34 15.33 15.40
C THR A 259 -1.23 14.90 14.24
N PHE A 260 -0.89 13.81 13.57
CA PHE A 260 -1.73 13.28 12.50
C PHE A 260 -3.08 12.75 12.99
N ILE A 261 -3.10 12.04 14.12
CA ILE A 261 -4.35 11.54 14.73
C ILE A 261 -5.24 12.70 15.19
N GLU A 262 -4.65 13.70 15.86
CA GLU A 262 -5.35 14.92 16.28
C GLU A 262 -5.95 15.68 15.09
N TRP A 263 -5.26 15.65 13.96
CA TRP A 263 -5.77 16.28 12.73
C TRP A 263 -6.95 15.48 12.11
N VAL A 264 -6.95 14.14 12.22
CA VAL A 264 -8.04 13.28 11.71
C VAL A 264 -9.31 13.39 12.54
N GLN A 265 -9.20 13.59 13.86
CA GLN A 265 -10.33 13.70 14.80
C GLN A 265 -10.95 15.10 14.81
#